data_f501c4794cbec81157048fef89760e7b
#
_entry.id   f501c4794cbec81157048fef89760e7b
#
_cell.length_a   1.000
_cell.length_b   1.000
_cell.length_c   1.000
_cell.angle_alpha   90.00
_cell.angle_beta   90.00
_cell.angle_gamma   90.00
#
_symmetry.space_group_name_H-M   'P 1'
#
loop_
_entity.id
_entity.type
_entity.pdbx_description
1 polymer ?
#
loop_
_entity_poly.entity_id
_entity_poly.type
_entity_poly.pdbx_seq_one_letter_code
_entity_poly.pdbx_strand_id
1 'polypeptide(L)'
;EEGTNIYVDAMCILKGAKNKENAEAFINYMCSTQAGLKNCEEIWYSTPLLSVREELDEEVANDPYAYPDSDIMAKCESYAGLPQNILDLYDSEWTRLKSAT
;
A
#
# COMPACT_ATOMS: atom_id res chain seq x y z
N GLU A 1 -16.55 3.28 13.08
CA GLU A 1 -17.39 2.14 13.51
C GLU A 1 -17.66 1.14 12.38
N GLU A 2 -17.56 1.55 11.12
CA GLU A 2 -17.95 0.78 9.92
C GLU A 2 -16.75 0.07 9.25
N GLY A 3 -15.52 0.34 9.69
CA GLY A 3 -14.31 -0.12 9.03
C GLY A 3 -13.90 0.81 7.88
N THR A 4 -12.92 0.38 7.10
CA THR A 4 -12.42 1.08 5.92
C THR A 4 -11.90 0.06 4.91
N ASN A 5 -11.40 0.50 3.78
CA ASN A 5 -10.69 -0.41 2.90
C ASN A 5 -9.22 -0.55 3.33
N ILE A 6 -8.69 -1.74 3.12
CA ILE A 6 -7.27 -2.06 3.33
C ILE A 6 -6.66 -2.55 2.01
N TYR A 7 -5.46 -2.09 1.72
CA TYR A 7 -4.70 -2.53 0.56
C TYR A 7 -3.21 -2.61 0.89
N VAL A 8 -2.47 -3.30 0.06
CA VAL A 8 -1.02 -3.47 0.19
C VAL A 8 -0.37 -3.08 -1.13
N ASP A 9 0.50 -2.08 -1.08
CA ASP A 9 1.37 -1.77 -2.20
C ASP A 9 2.52 -2.77 -2.24
N ALA A 10 2.74 -3.37 -3.39
CA ALA A 10 3.74 -4.43 -3.55
C ALA A 10 4.70 -4.15 -4.70
N MET A 11 5.97 -4.39 -4.47
CA MET A 11 7.00 -4.41 -5.52
C MET A 11 7.15 -5.82 -6.07
N CYS A 12 7.04 -5.97 -7.39
CA CYS A 12 7.15 -7.26 -8.06
C CYS A 12 8.23 -7.25 -9.14
N ILE A 13 8.93 -8.38 -9.28
CA ILE A 13 9.89 -8.60 -10.37
C ILE A 13 9.22 -9.45 -11.43
N LEU A 14 9.13 -8.93 -12.66
CA LEU A 14 8.55 -9.68 -13.77
C LEU A 14 9.39 -10.92 -14.10
N LYS A 15 8.74 -12.03 -14.45
CA LYS A 15 9.40 -13.32 -14.76
C LYS A 15 10.49 -13.20 -15.83
N GLY A 16 10.34 -12.28 -16.78
CA GLY A 16 11.30 -12.05 -17.87
C GLY A 16 12.29 -10.90 -17.63
N ALA A 17 12.40 -10.38 -16.40
CA ALA A 17 13.30 -9.27 -16.09
C ALA A 17 14.77 -9.66 -16.35
N LYS A 18 15.47 -8.85 -17.16
CA LYS A 18 16.87 -9.09 -17.53
C LYS A 18 17.86 -8.72 -16.40
N ASN A 19 17.48 -7.78 -15.56
CA ASN A 19 18.32 -7.26 -14.47
C ASN A 19 17.72 -7.64 -13.10
N LYS A 20 17.44 -8.93 -12.91
CA LYS A 20 16.80 -9.45 -11.70
C LYS A 20 17.59 -9.13 -10.43
N GLU A 21 18.90 -9.31 -10.45
CA GLU A 21 19.77 -9.05 -9.31
C GLU A 21 19.72 -7.58 -8.86
N ASN A 22 19.69 -6.63 -9.81
CA ASN A 22 19.55 -5.21 -9.49
C ASN A 22 18.15 -4.90 -8.92
N ALA A 23 17.12 -5.55 -9.42
CA ALA A 23 15.77 -5.38 -8.90
C ALA A 23 15.65 -5.95 -7.47
N GLU A 24 16.25 -7.09 -7.19
CA GLU A 24 16.32 -7.68 -5.84
C GLU A 24 17.11 -6.78 -4.88
N ALA A 25 18.25 -6.23 -5.34
CA ALA A 25 19.05 -5.29 -4.55
C ALA A 25 18.25 -4.02 -4.22
N PHE A 26 17.48 -3.48 -5.17
CA PHE A 26 16.60 -2.35 -4.95
C PHE A 26 15.49 -2.65 -3.93
N ILE A 27 14.79 -3.78 -4.09
CA ILE A 27 13.75 -4.20 -3.13
C ILE A 27 14.37 -4.38 -1.74
N ASN A 28 15.55 -5.00 -1.64
CA ASN A 28 16.24 -5.17 -0.36
C ASN A 28 16.62 -3.83 0.28
N TYR A 29 17.06 -2.85 -0.52
CA TYR A 29 17.31 -1.49 -0.04
C TYR A 29 16.01 -0.85 0.49
N MET A 30 14.90 -0.96 -0.24
CA MET A 30 13.59 -0.43 0.19
C MET A 30 13.07 -1.08 1.47
N CYS A 31 13.49 -2.32 1.77
CA CYS A 31 13.19 -3.02 3.02
C CYS A 31 14.17 -2.66 4.17
N SER A 32 15.14 -1.78 3.94
CA SER A 32 16.00 -1.30 5.03
C SER A 32 15.26 -0.32 5.92
N THR A 33 15.64 -0.28 7.21
CA THR A 33 15.05 0.65 8.19
C THR A 33 15.18 2.11 7.71
N GLN A 34 16.36 2.49 7.20
CA GLN A 34 16.62 3.84 6.72
C GLN A 34 15.69 4.26 5.57
N ALA A 35 15.50 3.40 4.57
CA ALA A 35 14.61 3.69 3.45
C ALA A 35 13.14 3.67 3.89
N GLY A 36 12.78 2.74 4.76
CA GLY A 36 11.43 2.61 5.31
C GLY A 36 11.01 3.83 6.12
N LEU A 37 11.88 4.37 6.98
CA LEU A 37 11.62 5.61 7.74
C LEU A 37 11.34 6.77 6.79
N LYS A 38 12.19 6.98 5.78
CA LYS A 38 11.98 8.04 4.80
C LYS A 38 10.68 7.89 4.02
N ASN A 39 10.30 6.66 3.67
CA ASN A 39 9.01 6.41 3.04
C ASN A 39 7.84 6.79 3.96
N CYS A 40 7.89 6.42 5.23
CA CYS A 40 6.84 6.80 6.19
C CYS A 40 6.73 8.32 6.31
N GLU A 41 7.85 9.04 6.37
CA GLU A 41 7.89 10.50 6.46
C GLU A 41 7.31 11.19 5.22
N GLU A 42 7.53 10.65 4.02
CA GLU A 42 7.14 11.26 2.76
C GLU A 42 5.71 10.92 2.32
N ILE A 43 5.33 9.65 2.46
CA ILE A 43 4.04 9.17 1.94
C ILE A 43 2.97 8.94 3.00
N TRP A 44 3.32 9.02 4.28
CA TRP A 44 2.40 8.90 5.42
C TRP A 44 1.61 7.58 5.46
N TYR A 45 2.18 6.51 4.93
CA TYR A 45 1.59 5.18 4.99
C TYR A 45 2.18 4.39 6.15
N SER A 46 1.37 3.54 6.74
CA SER A 46 1.85 2.56 7.71
C SER A 46 2.84 1.59 7.06
N THR A 47 3.86 1.22 7.81
CA THR A 47 4.90 0.32 7.33
C THR A 47 4.63 -1.12 7.79
N PRO A 48 4.87 -2.13 6.93
CA PRO A 48 4.87 -3.54 7.34
C PRO A 48 6.19 -3.95 8.02
N LEU A 49 7.21 -3.08 8.02
CA LEU A 49 8.54 -3.37 8.56
C LEU A 49 8.59 -3.07 10.06
N LEU A 50 8.73 -4.11 10.88
CA LEU A 50 8.78 -3.97 12.33
C LEU A 50 9.94 -3.07 12.78
N SER A 51 11.13 -3.23 12.17
CA SER A 51 12.31 -2.41 12.47
C SER A 51 12.12 -0.91 12.19
N VAL A 52 11.27 -0.58 11.23
CA VAL A 52 10.90 0.81 10.94
C VAL A 52 9.93 1.31 12.01
N ARG A 53 8.90 0.52 12.32
CA ARG A 53 7.89 0.90 13.32
C ARG A 53 8.49 1.14 14.71
N GLU A 54 9.52 0.37 15.07
CA GLU A 54 10.25 0.52 16.36
C GLU A 54 11.06 1.82 16.45
N GLU A 55 11.39 2.44 15.30
CA GLU A 55 12.14 3.71 15.23
C GLU A 55 11.26 4.93 14.94
N LEU A 56 9.95 4.74 14.65
CA LEU A 56 9.01 5.85 14.50
C LEU A 56 8.74 6.53 15.85
N ASP A 57 8.39 7.81 15.82
CA ASP A 57 7.89 8.50 16.99
C ASP A 57 6.70 7.75 17.60
N GLU A 58 6.64 7.68 18.93
CA GLU A 58 5.63 6.89 19.66
C GLU A 58 4.18 7.29 19.26
N GLU A 59 3.95 8.55 19.00
CA GLU A 59 2.65 9.07 18.54
C GLU A 59 2.26 8.48 17.17
N VAL A 60 3.21 8.38 16.26
CA VAL A 60 3.00 7.81 14.90
C VAL A 60 2.89 6.29 14.96
N ALA A 61 3.78 5.63 15.72
CA ALA A 61 3.81 4.17 15.83
C ALA A 61 2.54 3.58 16.48
N ASN A 62 1.83 4.38 17.28
CA ASN A 62 0.60 4.00 17.99
C ASN A 62 -0.65 4.70 17.46
N ASP A 63 -0.57 5.39 16.32
CA ASP A 63 -1.74 6.00 15.69
C ASP A 63 -2.74 4.90 15.28
N PRO A 64 -3.96 4.87 15.85
CA PRO A 64 -4.96 3.84 15.54
C PRO A 64 -5.51 3.90 14.12
N TYR A 65 -5.28 4.99 13.39
CA TYR A 65 -5.64 5.09 11.97
C TYR A 65 -4.57 4.46 11.06
N ALA A 66 -3.30 4.59 11.43
CA ALA A 66 -2.20 3.98 10.71
C ALA A 66 -2.00 2.50 11.10
N TYR A 67 -2.20 2.17 12.37
CA TYR A 67 -2.01 0.83 12.94
C TYR A 67 -3.26 0.39 13.72
N PRO A 68 -4.39 0.13 13.03
CA PRO A 68 -5.63 -0.26 13.66
C PRO A 68 -5.50 -1.60 14.39
N ASP A 69 -6.29 -1.76 15.43
CA ASP A 69 -6.38 -3.01 16.19
C ASP A 69 -7.08 -4.13 15.39
N SER A 70 -7.09 -5.34 15.96
CA SER A 70 -7.70 -6.52 15.33
C SER A 70 -9.19 -6.37 15.08
N ASP A 71 -9.90 -5.62 15.90
CA ASP A 71 -11.37 -5.48 15.81
C ASP A 71 -11.75 -4.52 14.69
N ILE A 72 -10.94 -3.49 14.46
CA ILE A 72 -11.06 -2.59 13.31
C ILE A 72 -10.62 -3.32 12.04
N MET A 73 -9.48 -4.02 12.07
CA MET A 73 -8.99 -4.80 10.93
C MET A 73 -10.00 -5.84 10.44
N ALA A 74 -10.73 -6.48 11.34
CA ALA A 74 -11.76 -7.46 10.99
C ALA A 74 -12.98 -6.87 10.24
N LYS A 75 -13.14 -5.54 10.29
CA LYS A 75 -14.20 -4.80 9.57
C LYS A 75 -13.69 -4.17 8.28
N CYS A 76 -12.39 -4.25 8.01
CA CYS A 76 -11.81 -3.69 6.80
C CYS A 76 -12.06 -4.61 5.60
N GLU A 77 -12.28 -4.02 4.45
CA GLU A 77 -12.47 -4.71 3.18
C GLU A 77 -11.27 -4.48 2.26
N SER A 78 -10.86 -5.51 1.54
CA SER A 78 -9.85 -5.38 0.49
C SER A 78 -10.52 -5.23 -0.88
N TYR A 79 -9.83 -4.57 -1.80
CA TYR A 79 -10.29 -4.52 -3.18
C TYR A 79 -10.42 -5.92 -3.78
N ALA A 80 -11.60 -6.25 -4.26
CA ALA A 80 -11.85 -7.52 -4.94
C ALA A 80 -11.38 -7.46 -6.39
N GLY A 81 -10.94 -8.60 -6.92
CA GLY A 81 -10.76 -8.75 -8.38
C GLY A 81 -12.12 -8.68 -9.06
N LEU A 82 -12.30 -7.68 -9.94
CA LEU A 82 -13.55 -7.47 -10.65
C LEU A 82 -13.57 -8.21 -11.98
N PRO A 83 -14.73 -8.72 -12.43
CA PRO A 83 -14.90 -9.24 -13.79
C PRO A 83 -14.64 -8.15 -14.85
N GLN A 84 -14.17 -8.55 -16.04
CA GLN A 84 -13.78 -7.60 -17.08
C GLN A 84 -14.90 -6.62 -17.46
N ASN A 85 -16.13 -7.09 -17.57
CA ASN A 85 -17.28 -6.24 -17.89
C ASN A 85 -17.53 -5.13 -16.85
N ILE A 86 -17.17 -5.36 -15.59
CA ILE A 86 -17.28 -4.34 -14.54
C ILE A 86 -16.11 -3.36 -14.63
N LEU A 87 -14.89 -3.84 -14.92
CA LEU A 87 -13.74 -2.97 -15.19
C LEU A 87 -14.02 -2.03 -16.38
N ASP A 88 -14.55 -2.56 -17.47
CA ASP A 88 -14.93 -1.78 -18.65
C ASP A 88 -15.98 -0.70 -18.30
N LEU A 89 -16.94 -1.03 -17.42
CA LEU A 89 -17.91 -0.06 -16.93
C LEU A 89 -17.25 1.05 -16.13
N TYR A 90 -16.36 0.72 -15.19
CA TYR A 90 -15.58 1.71 -14.42
C TYR A 90 -14.79 2.64 -15.33
N ASP A 91 -14.08 2.09 -16.31
CA ASP A 91 -13.26 2.87 -17.25
C ASP A 91 -14.12 3.81 -18.11
N SER A 92 -15.29 3.34 -18.57
CA SER A 92 -16.22 4.14 -19.35
C SER A 92 -16.81 5.30 -18.55
N GLU A 93 -17.25 5.02 -17.32
CA GLU A 93 -17.84 6.05 -16.46
C GLU A 93 -16.79 7.07 -15.98
N TRP A 94 -15.56 6.61 -15.69
CA TRP A 94 -14.46 7.50 -15.35
C TRP A 94 -14.06 8.41 -16.53
N THR A 95 -14.04 7.86 -17.73
CA THR A 95 -13.77 8.63 -18.96
C THR A 95 -14.89 9.66 -19.21
N ARG A 96 -16.15 9.27 -19.02
CA ARG A 96 -17.30 10.17 -19.12
C ARG A 96 -17.20 11.30 -18.11
N LEU A 97 -16.86 11.01 -16.87
CA LEU A 97 -16.69 12.02 -15.81
C LEU A 97 -15.61 13.04 -16.19
N LYS A 98 -14.43 12.56 -16.64
CA LYS A 98 -13.31 13.44 -17.02
C LYS A 98 -13.60 14.29 -18.26
N SER A 99 -14.46 13.85 -19.13
CA SER A 99 -14.84 14.60 -20.35
C SER A 99 -16.02 15.55 -20.15
N ALA A 100 -16.64 15.54 -18.98
CA ALA A 100 -17.74 16.44 -18.64
C ALA A 100 -17.27 17.77 -17.97
N THR A 101 -15.95 17.92 -17.78
CA THR A 101 -15.28 19.13 -17.30
C THR A 101 -14.61 19.85 -18.44
#